data_6903b31b26e291c822852d8230158a26
#
_entry.id   6903b31b26e291c822852d8230158a26
#
_cell.length_a   1.000
_cell.length_b   1.000
_cell.length_c   1.000
_cell.angle_alpha   90.00
_cell.angle_beta   90.00
_cell.angle_gamma   90.00
#
_symmetry.space_group_name_H-M   'P 1'
#
loop_
_entity.id
_entity.type
_entity.pdbx_description
1 polymer ?
#
loop_
_entity_poly.entity_id
_entity_poly.type
_entity_poly.pdbx_seq_one_letter_code
_entity_poly.pdbx_strand_id
1 'polypeptide(L)'
;KMKNMVGDLNVCSKKGLSERFDSTIGAATVLMPFGGARQLTPQNAMVAKLPVDGETNTCSGMAWGYNPYLMSANQYIGARMAVVDSVTKLVASGFRYEDAYLTFQEYFERLGTKPERWGKPLAALLGALDAQMGLGIASIGGKDSMSGSFEGLDVPPTLVSFATAIGNTRDVQSPEFKKANSSVVILRPNYKNGLPEIGSLISIYKTVEQMIDEGKVLAAATPGYGGVAEALFKMCVGNHVGLQLSNDIDLNDLFKPAYGAVILELLDASAGEFLGFTTVDYTLEAEGKAIDLARLQELWEQKLEPVFPYRKAGEFVPALEHDCPANKRVAPSVRLATPRVVIPVFPGTNCEYDTARAFRRAGGDPHVLVLKNLTPANVAESCEALVKELDEAQILMLPGGFSGGDEPDGSAKFIAAFFRNPSVADAVNRLLNQRDGLALGICNGFQALIKLGLVPYGEIRPITESDPTLTFNTIHRHQSMLVRTRVASNKSPWLSKCDINDEHLIAISHGEGRFVCNEQLLNQLIDNGQIATQYVDLLCRPTMDMRYNPNGSVLAIEGITSPDGRVFGKMGHSERSGEQLYKNVTGDKYQPIFEGGVNYFKL
;
A
#
# COMPACT_ATOMS: atom_id res chain seq x y z
N LYS A 1 -24.69 -10.10 18.88
CA LYS A 1 -24.73 -9.84 17.44
C LYS A 1 -23.34 -9.38 16.94
N MET A 2 -22.73 -8.31 17.49
CA MET A 2 -21.41 -7.80 17.06
C MET A 2 -20.34 -8.88 16.93
N LYS A 3 -20.10 -9.71 17.96
CA LYS A 3 -19.08 -10.77 17.92
C LYS A 3 -19.28 -11.77 16.76
N ASN A 4 -20.53 -12.15 16.48
CA ASN A 4 -20.83 -13.09 15.39
C ASN A 4 -20.59 -12.41 14.03
N MET A 5 -20.97 -11.15 13.89
CA MET A 5 -20.79 -10.38 12.66
C MET A 5 -19.31 -10.21 12.32
N VAL A 6 -18.47 -9.72 13.26
CA VAL A 6 -17.04 -9.49 12.99
C VAL A 6 -16.27 -10.78 12.69
N GLY A 7 -16.72 -11.93 13.23
CA GLY A 7 -16.16 -13.25 12.96
C GLY A 7 -16.69 -13.95 11.69
N ASP A 8 -17.63 -13.32 10.95
CA ASP A 8 -18.13 -13.87 9.68
C ASP A 8 -17.08 -13.75 8.58
N LEU A 9 -16.98 -14.75 7.69
CA LEU A 9 -16.00 -14.77 6.59
C LEU A 9 -16.16 -13.60 5.61
N ASN A 10 -17.38 -13.08 5.44
CA ASN A 10 -17.63 -11.93 4.56
C ASN A 10 -17.22 -10.61 5.21
N VAL A 11 -17.18 -10.55 6.54
CA VAL A 11 -16.90 -9.33 7.32
C VAL A 11 -15.47 -9.26 7.82
N CYS A 12 -14.88 -10.40 8.22
CA CYS A 12 -13.56 -10.48 8.84
C CYS A 12 -12.44 -9.82 8.02
N SER A 13 -11.32 -9.51 8.66
CA SER A 13 -10.16 -8.87 8.02
C SER A 13 -9.61 -9.71 6.86
N LYS A 14 -9.38 -9.06 5.73
CA LYS A 14 -8.72 -9.61 4.54
C LYS A 14 -7.27 -9.12 4.40
N LYS A 15 -6.73 -8.46 5.44
CA LYS A 15 -5.43 -7.79 5.39
C LYS A 15 -4.30 -8.75 5.00
N GLY A 16 -4.22 -9.92 5.61
CA GLY A 16 -3.19 -10.91 5.30
C GLY A 16 -3.22 -11.43 3.86
N LEU A 17 -4.38 -11.41 3.20
CA LEU A 17 -4.49 -11.71 1.76
C LEU A 17 -4.01 -10.52 0.91
N SER A 18 -4.44 -9.30 1.23
CA SER A 18 -4.14 -8.11 0.44
C SER A 18 -2.65 -7.74 0.46
N GLU A 19 -1.97 -7.88 1.59
CA GLU A 19 -0.54 -7.55 1.73
C GLU A 19 0.41 -8.47 0.93
N ARG A 20 -0.10 -9.51 0.30
CA ARG A 20 0.66 -10.38 -0.61
C ARG A 20 0.90 -9.75 -1.99
N PHE A 21 0.21 -8.67 -2.30
CA PHE A 21 0.26 -7.98 -3.59
C PHE A 21 0.82 -6.58 -3.41
N ASP A 22 1.71 -6.18 -4.32
CA ASP A 22 2.28 -4.82 -4.30
C ASP A 22 1.19 -3.80 -4.63
N SER A 23 0.87 -2.96 -3.66
CA SER A 23 -0.13 -1.89 -3.77
C SER A 23 0.50 -0.51 -4.02
N THR A 24 1.81 -0.40 -4.15
CA THR A 24 2.52 0.88 -4.22
C THR A 24 3.39 1.07 -5.45
N ILE A 25 3.54 0.05 -6.30
CA ILE A 25 4.31 0.11 -7.55
C ILE A 25 3.83 1.25 -8.45
N GLY A 26 4.78 1.95 -9.09
CA GLY A 26 4.50 3.10 -9.96
C GLY A 26 4.22 4.40 -9.21
N ALA A 27 4.25 4.38 -7.87
CA ALA A 27 4.04 5.55 -7.00
C ALA A 27 2.82 6.40 -7.41
N ALA A 28 1.68 5.72 -7.65
CA ALA A 28 0.43 6.36 -8.06
C ALA A 28 -0.72 6.15 -7.06
N THR A 29 -0.55 5.30 -6.05
CA THR A 29 -1.61 4.90 -5.11
C THR A 29 -2.01 6.06 -4.20
N VAL A 30 -3.25 6.52 -4.34
CA VAL A 30 -3.84 7.57 -3.49
C VAL A 30 -4.39 6.99 -2.19
N LEU A 31 -5.08 5.85 -2.27
CA LEU A 31 -5.58 5.11 -1.11
C LEU A 31 -4.89 3.74 -1.00
N MET A 32 -4.19 3.51 0.11
CA MET A 32 -3.71 2.17 0.46
C MET A 32 -4.92 1.25 0.74
N PRO A 33 -4.82 -0.06 0.52
CA PRO A 33 -5.94 -0.99 0.73
C PRO A 33 -6.56 -0.93 2.13
N PHE A 34 -5.76 -0.54 3.12
CA PHE A 34 -6.17 -0.35 4.52
C PHE A 34 -5.70 1.01 5.03
N GLY A 35 -6.63 1.79 5.60
CA GLY A 35 -6.40 3.14 6.10
C GLY A 35 -6.28 3.24 7.61
N GLY A 36 -5.97 4.45 8.04
CA GLY A 36 -5.68 4.83 9.41
C GLY A 36 -4.22 4.64 9.81
N ALA A 37 -3.82 5.20 10.93
CA ALA A 37 -2.46 5.09 11.46
C ALA A 37 -2.01 3.63 11.68
N ARG A 38 -2.98 2.72 11.90
CA ARG A 38 -2.76 1.28 12.10
C ARG A 38 -2.97 0.46 10.83
N GLN A 39 -3.38 1.11 9.71
CA GLN A 39 -3.65 0.46 8.43
C GLN A 39 -4.59 -0.74 8.58
N LEU A 40 -5.76 -0.55 9.21
CA LEU A 40 -6.72 -1.61 9.48
C LEU A 40 -8.07 -1.41 8.80
N THR A 41 -8.52 -0.17 8.55
CA THR A 41 -9.81 0.08 7.91
C THR A 41 -9.78 -0.24 6.41
N PRO A 42 -10.52 -1.25 5.93
CA PRO A 42 -10.62 -1.55 4.50
C PRO A 42 -11.21 -0.38 3.73
N GLN A 43 -10.72 -0.11 2.54
CA GLN A 43 -11.18 0.99 1.71
C GLN A 43 -12.40 0.62 0.87
N ASN A 44 -13.24 1.62 0.53
CA ASN A 44 -14.39 1.45 -0.35
C ASN A 44 -13.98 1.25 -1.81
N ALA A 45 -12.90 1.90 -2.24
CA ALA A 45 -12.41 1.88 -3.62
C ALA A 45 -10.87 1.83 -3.67
N MET A 46 -10.34 1.28 -4.74
CA MET A 46 -8.98 1.52 -5.19
C MET A 46 -8.93 2.89 -5.86
N VAL A 47 -7.97 3.73 -5.48
CA VAL A 47 -7.77 5.04 -6.10
C VAL A 47 -6.29 5.22 -6.43
N ALA A 48 -6.00 5.54 -7.71
CA ALA A 48 -4.65 5.78 -8.19
C ALA A 48 -4.60 7.00 -9.12
N LYS A 49 -3.51 7.76 -9.07
CA LYS A 49 -3.22 8.83 -10.03
C LYS A 49 -3.06 8.25 -11.43
N LEU A 50 -3.43 9.03 -12.45
CA LEU A 50 -3.14 8.66 -13.84
C LEU A 50 -1.63 8.73 -14.09
N PRO A 51 -1.06 7.76 -14.84
CA PRO A 51 0.35 7.81 -15.23
C PRO A 51 0.59 8.89 -16.26
N VAL A 52 1.37 9.90 -15.90
CA VAL A 52 1.76 11.02 -16.78
C VAL A 52 3.24 11.36 -16.55
N ASP A 53 3.83 12.05 -17.54
CA ASP A 53 5.12 12.70 -17.33
C ASP A 53 4.93 13.93 -16.42
N GLY A 54 5.55 13.91 -15.25
CA GLY A 54 5.43 14.96 -14.23
C GLY A 54 4.39 14.64 -13.16
N GLU A 55 3.69 15.66 -12.67
CA GLU A 55 2.71 15.55 -11.58
C GLU A 55 1.27 15.79 -12.07
N THR A 56 0.33 15.08 -11.46
CA THR A 56 -1.10 15.28 -11.71
C THR A 56 -1.89 15.09 -10.41
N ASN A 57 -3.03 15.78 -10.32
CA ASN A 57 -4.07 15.52 -9.33
C ASN A 57 -5.24 14.71 -9.92
N THR A 58 -5.19 14.39 -11.21
CA THR A 58 -6.19 13.53 -11.82
C THR A 58 -5.95 12.08 -11.39
N CYS A 59 -7.00 11.43 -10.93
CA CYS A 59 -6.96 10.04 -10.49
C CYS A 59 -8.15 9.25 -11.06
N SER A 60 -8.00 7.95 -11.09
CA SER A 60 -9.10 7.01 -11.33
C SER A 60 -9.48 6.33 -10.03
N GLY A 61 -10.78 6.16 -9.81
CA GLY A 61 -11.33 5.33 -8.75
C GLY A 61 -12.01 4.10 -9.33
N MET A 62 -11.91 2.96 -8.62
CA MET A 62 -12.65 1.75 -8.94
C MET A 62 -13.17 1.11 -7.67
N ALA A 63 -14.47 0.93 -7.59
CA ALA A 63 -15.15 0.25 -6.51
C ALA A 63 -15.88 -1.00 -7.02
N TRP A 64 -16.15 -1.97 -6.14
CA TRP A 64 -16.83 -3.19 -6.50
C TRP A 64 -18.04 -3.45 -5.60
N GLY A 65 -19.03 -4.17 -6.14
CA GLY A 65 -20.23 -4.60 -5.43
C GLY A 65 -20.55 -6.07 -5.73
N TYR A 66 -20.84 -6.83 -4.69
CA TYR A 66 -21.24 -8.22 -4.77
C TYR A 66 -21.73 -8.73 -3.42
N ASN A 67 -22.82 -9.50 -3.42
CA ASN A 67 -23.27 -10.24 -2.26
C ASN A 67 -23.65 -11.67 -2.67
N PRO A 68 -22.87 -12.68 -2.25
CA PRO A 68 -23.07 -14.08 -2.66
C PRO A 68 -24.41 -14.65 -2.22
N TYR A 69 -24.94 -14.23 -1.08
CA TYR A 69 -26.22 -14.70 -0.57
C TYR A 69 -27.41 -14.14 -1.34
N LEU A 70 -27.39 -12.84 -1.66
CA LEU A 70 -28.39 -12.23 -2.51
C LEU A 70 -28.39 -12.83 -3.92
N MET A 71 -27.19 -13.00 -4.51
CA MET A 71 -27.04 -13.62 -5.83
C MET A 71 -27.55 -15.06 -5.86
N SER A 72 -27.29 -15.84 -4.83
CA SER A 72 -27.80 -17.23 -4.73
C SER A 72 -29.32 -17.29 -4.54
N ALA A 73 -29.88 -16.34 -3.77
CA ALA A 73 -31.30 -16.29 -3.50
C ALA A 73 -32.12 -15.74 -4.69
N ASN A 74 -31.63 -14.70 -5.35
CA ASN A 74 -32.29 -14.08 -6.49
C ASN A 74 -31.27 -13.30 -7.33
N GLN A 75 -30.97 -13.79 -8.53
CA GLN A 75 -29.91 -13.26 -9.40
C GLN A 75 -30.23 -11.82 -9.89
N TYR A 76 -31.52 -11.52 -10.16
CA TYR A 76 -31.94 -10.18 -10.56
C TYR A 76 -31.70 -9.15 -9.43
N ILE A 77 -32.14 -9.46 -8.21
CA ILE A 77 -31.96 -8.59 -7.05
C ILE A 77 -30.48 -8.47 -6.71
N GLY A 78 -29.76 -9.60 -6.69
CA GLY A 78 -28.33 -9.65 -6.38
C GLY A 78 -27.49 -8.79 -7.32
N ALA A 79 -27.72 -8.89 -8.62
CA ALA A 79 -27.01 -8.09 -9.63
C ALA A 79 -27.40 -6.59 -9.57
N ARG A 80 -28.70 -6.28 -9.37
CA ARG A 80 -29.15 -4.89 -9.18
C ARG A 80 -28.45 -4.25 -7.96
N MET A 81 -28.37 -4.98 -6.84
CA MET A 81 -27.69 -4.49 -5.64
C MET A 81 -26.17 -4.44 -5.80
N ALA A 82 -25.57 -5.31 -6.60
CA ALA A 82 -24.14 -5.23 -6.92
C ALA A 82 -23.79 -3.90 -7.63
N VAL A 83 -24.63 -3.45 -8.58
CA VAL A 83 -24.46 -2.15 -9.24
C VAL A 83 -24.64 -1.01 -8.23
N VAL A 84 -25.72 -1.03 -7.44
CA VAL A 84 -25.94 0.01 -6.41
C VAL A 84 -24.77 0.09 -5.43
N ASP A 85 -24.26 -1.05 -4.95
CA ASP A 85 -23.15 -1.10 -3.99
C ASP A 85 -21.86 -0.53 -4.57
N SER A 86 -21.48 -0.93 -5.81
CA SER A 86 -20.27 -0.42 -6.46
C SER A 86 -20.33 1.10 -6.70
N VAL A 87 -21.47 1.63 -7.16
CA VAL A 87 -21.65 3.07 -7.38
C VAL A 87 -21.67 3.84 -6.07
N THR A 88 -22.36 3.33 -5.03
CA THR A 88 -22.40 3.99 -3.72
C THR A 88 -21.01 4.09 -3.10
N LYS A 89 -20.20 3.04 -3.19
CA LYS A 89 -18.79 3.04 -2.73
C LYS A 89 -17.93 4.03 -3.50
N LEU A 90 -18.14 4.13 -4.81
CA LEU A 90 -17.41 5.09 -5.66
C LEU A 90 -17.73 6.53 -5.25
N VAL A 91 -19.02 6.87 -5.03
CA VAL A 91 -19.46 8.18 -4.54
C VAL A 91 -18.91 8.46 -3.14
N ALA A 92 -18.99 7.50 -2.22
CA ALA A 92 -18.41 7.63 -0.89
C ALA A 92 -16.89 7.83 -0.90
N SER A 93 -16.23 7.46 -1.99
CA SER A 93 -14.78 7.66 -2.19
C SER A 93 -14.45 9.02 -2.86
N GLY A 94 -15.45 9.86 -3.15
CA GLY A 94 -15.25 11.22 -3.68
C GLY A 94 -15.34 11.34 -5.20
N PHE A 95 -16.01 10.42 -5.87
CA PHE A 95 -16.24 10.45 -7.31
C PHE A 95 -17.70 10.77 -7.64
N ARG A 96 -17.93 11.38 -8.81
CA ARG A 96 -19.26 11.69 -9.30
C ARG A 96 -19.93 10.42 -9.84
N TYR A 97 -21.19 10.18 -9.43
CA TYR A 97 -21.89 8.99 -9.93
C TYR A 97 -22.22 9.11 -11.42
N GLU A 98 -22.47 10.32 -11.93
CA GLU A 98 -22.79 10.59 -13.35
C GLU A 98 -21.62 10.28 -14.29
N ASP A 99 -20.37 10.34 -13.79
CA ASP A 99 -19.15 10.04 -14.53
C ASP A 99 -18.75 8.55 -14.43
N ALA A 100 -19.58 7.73 -13.74
CA ALA A 100 -19.29 6.33 -13.54
C ALA A 100 -19.55 5.51 -14.81
N TYR A 101 -18.58 4.65 -15.15
CA TYR A 101 -18.75 3.55 -16.09
C TYR A 101 -18.67 2.23 -15.34
N LEU A 102 -19.43 1.24 -15.83
CA LEU A 102 -19.49 -0.07 -15.21
C LEU A 102 -18.75 -1.11 -16.06
N THR A 103 -18.22 -2.12 -15.38
CA THR A 103 -17.77 -3.36 -16.01
C THR A 103 -18.19 -4.52 -15.13
N PHE A 104 -18.60 -5.66 -15.74
CA PHE A 104 -19.10 -6.79 -14.99
C PHE A 104 -18.19 -8.00 -15.14
N GLN A 105 -18.03 -8.74 -14.04
CA GLN A 105 -17.43 -10.05 -14.05
C GLN A 105 -18.50 -11.06 -13.67
N GLU A 106 -18.84 -11.94 -14.62
CA GLU A 106 -19.82 -13.01 -14.42
C GLU A 106 -19.15 -14.38 -14.35
N TYR A 107 -19.67 -15.24 -13.46
CA TYR A 107 -19.24 -16.62 -13.37
C TYR A 107 -20.41 -17.51 -12.93
N PHE A 108 -20.82 -18.44 -13.81
CA PHE A 108 -21.93 -19.35 -13.59
C PHE A 108 -21.52 -20.78 -13.87
N GLU A 109 -22.34 -21.74 -13.39
CA GLU A 109 -22.19 -23.13 -13.71
C GLU A 109 -22.33 -23.41 -15.22
N ARG A 110 -21.89 -24.58 -15.69
CA ARG A 110 -22.13 -25.02 -17.07
C ARG A 110 -23.62 -25.07 -17.38
N LEU A 111 -24.05 -24.31 -18.37
CA LEU A 111 -25.47 -24.12 -18.68
C LEU A 111 -26.11 -25.38 -19.26
N GLY A 112 -25.40 -26.06 -20.17
CA GLY A 112 -25.93 -27.28 -20.84
C GLY A 112 -27.25 -27.00 -21.57
N THR A 113 -28.18 -27.94 -21.45
CA THR A 113 -29.51 -27.90 -22.10
C THR A 113 -30.64 -27.56 -21.13
N LYS A 114 -30.35 -27.27 -19.86
CA LYS A 114 -31.35 -26.98 -18.83
C LYS A 114 -31.75 -25.49 -18.87
N PRO A 115 -33.00 -25.13 -19.20
CA PRO A 115 -33.44 -23.75 -19.29
C PRO A 115 -33.22 -22.95 -18.00
N GLU A 116 -33.37 -23.59 -16.83
CA GLU A 116 -33.20 -22.95 -15.52
C GLU A 116 -31.78 -22.46 -15.31
N ARG A 117 -30.78 -23.13 -15.87
CA ARG A 117 -29.37 -22.67 -15.80
C ARG A 117 -29.13 -21.43 -16.67
N TRP A 118 -29.79 -21.36 -17.85
CA TRP A 118 -29.76 -20.20 -18.72
C TRP A 118 -30.51 -19.00 -18.13
N GLY A 119 -31.57 -19.25 -17.35
CA GLY A 119 -32.34 -18.22 -16.66
C GLY A 119 -31.54 -17.41 -15.61
N LYS A 120 -30.52 -18.01 -14.99
CA LYS A 120 -29.70 -17.36 -13.96
C LYS A 120 -28.89 -16.17 -14.50
N PRO A 121 -28.00 -16.35 -15.51
CA PRO A 121 -27.27 -15.22 -16.09
C PRO A 121 -28.22 -14.19 -16.73
N LEU A 122 -29.32 -14.62 -17.38
CA LEU A 122 -30.28 -13.69 -17.93
C LEU A 122 -30.93 -12.82 -16.82
N ALA A 123 -31.32 -13.41 -15.71
CA ALA A 123 -31.89 -12.67 -14.59
C ALA A 123 -30.86 -11.68 -13.97
N ALA A 124 -29.60 -12.08 -13.86
CA ALA A 124 -28.54 -11.22 -13.39
C ALA A 124 -28.31 -10.01 -14.32
N LEU A 125 -28.23 -10.24 -15.63
CA LEU A 125 -28.09 -9.16 -16.63
C LEU A 125 -29.28 -8.21 -16.61
N LEU A 126 -30.52 -8.71 -16.48
CA LEU A 126 -31.71 -7.85 -16.37
C LEU A 126 -31.70 -7.01 -15.09
N GLY A 127 -31.24 -7.56 -13.97
CA GLY A 127 -31.09 -6.79 -12.73
C GLY A 127 -30.03 -5.70 -12.82
N ALA A 128 -28.89 -6.01 -13.45
CA ALA A 128 -27.84 -5.02 -13.71
C ALA A 128 -28.31 -3.94 -14.69
N LEU A 129 -29.06 -4.31 -15.73
CA LEU A 129 -29.64 -3.36 -16.70
C LEU A 129 -30.65 -2.42 -16.05
N ASP A 130 -31.52 -2.94 -15.18
CA ASP A 130 -32.49 -2.10 -14.44
C ASP A 130 -31.79 -1.01 -13.62
N ALA A 131 -30.71 -1.35 -12.90
CA ALA A 131 -29.93 -0.37 -12.17
C ALA A 131 -29.24 0.65 -13.09
N GLN A 132 -28.65 0.21 -14.21
CA GLN A 132 -28.02 1.09 -15.19
C GLN A 132 -29.01 2.09 -15.79
N MET A 133 -30.15 1.60 -16.23
CA MET A 133 -31.20 2.45 -16.82
C MET A 133 -31.74 3.46 -15.79
N GLY A 134 -31.92 3.02 -14.56
CA GLY A 134 -32.40 3.88 -13.49
C GLY A 134 -31.40 4.98 -13.10
N LEU A 135 -30.12 4.66 -13.00
CA LEU A 135 -29.05 5.61 -12.66
C LEU A 135 -28.59 6.46 -13.86
N GLY A 136 -28.92 6.05 -15.09
CA GLY A 136 -28.47 6.74 -16.30
C GLY A 136 -26.99 6.55 -16.61
N ILE A 137 -26.38 5.46 -16.15
CA ILE A 137 -24.97 5.11 -16.37
C ILE A 137 -24.82 3.84 -17.20
N ALA A 138 -23.68 3.68 -17.88
CA ALA A 138 -23.49 2.58 -18.84
C ALA A 138 -22.38 1.63 -18.42
N SER A 139 -22.51 0.35 -18.79
CA SER A 139 -21.39 -0.59 -18.80
C SER A 139 -20.60 -0.45 -20.09
N ILE A 140 -19.25 -0.51 -19.97
CA ILE A 140 -18.32 -0.42 -21.09
C ILE A 140 -17.81 -1.78 -21.53
N GLY A 141 -18.11 -2.84 -20.80
CA GLY A 141 -17.69 -4.20 -21.09
C GLY A 141 -17.75 -5.10 -19.88
N GLY A 142 -17.05 -6.21 -19.96
CA GLY A 142 -16.98 -7.19 -18.91
C GLY A 142 -16.39 -8.50 -19.38
N LYS A 143 -16.49 -9.52 -18.53
CA LYS A 143 -16.08 -10.89 -18.81
C LYS A 143 -17.10 -11.84 -18.22
N ASP A 144 -17.62 -12.72 -19.04
CA ASP A 144 -18.50 -13.80 -18.61
C ASP A 144 -17.84 -15.17 -18.77
N SER A 145 -18.23 -16.11 -17.92
CA SER A 145 -17.80 -17.49 -18.00
C SER A 145 -18.88 -18.42 -17.46
N MET A 146 -19.26 -19.41 -18.27
CA MET A 146 -20.25 -20.43 -17.95
C MET A 146 -19.58 -21.80 -17.81
N SER A 147 -18.40 -21.84 -17.19
CA SER A 147 -17.59 -23.06 -17.03
C SER A 147 -17.45 -23.51 -15.57
N GLY A 148 -18.21 -22.92 -14.66
CA GLY A 148 -18.10 -23.11 -13.22
C GLY A 148 -18.72 -24.41 -12.70
N SER A 149 -18.51 -25.56 -13.38
CA SER A 149 -18.92 -26.88 -12.90
C SER A 149 -17.72 -27.80 -12.91
N PHE A 150 -17.48 -28.47 -11.79
CA PHE A 150 -16.45 -29.50 -11.65
C PHE A 150 -16.99 -30.68 -10.88
N GLU A 151 -17.02 -31.86 -11.53
CA GLU A 151 -17.63 -33.06 -10.99
C GLU A 151 -19.10 -32.83 -10.58
N GLY A 152 -19.42 -32.91 -9.30
CA GLY A 152 -20.76 -32.67 -8.74
C GLY A 152 -20.95 -31.28 -8.15
N LEU A 153 -19.96 -30.37 -8.29
CA LEU A 153 -20.00 -29.00 -7.74
C LEU A 153 -20.30 -27.99 -8.84
N ASP A 154 -21.25 -27.12 -8.59
CA ASP A 154 -21.54 -25.94 -9.39
C ASP A 154 -21.12 -24.69 -8.61
N VAL A 155 -20.46 -23.72 -9.28
CA VAL A 155 -20.15 -22.43 -8.69
C VAL A 155 -21.45 -21.69 -8.36
N PRO A 156 -21.55 -20.99 -7.21
CA PRO A 156 -22.68 -20.12 -6.95
C PRO A 156 -22.82 -19.04 -8.03
N PRO A 157 -24.05 -18.64 -8.39
CA PRO A 157 -24.29 -17.55 -9.34
C PRO A 157 -23.51 -16.30 -8.94
N THR A 158 -22.73 -15.75 -9.86
CA THR A 158 -21.85 -14.59 -9.59
C THR A 158 -21.99 -13.54 -10.67
N LEU A 159 -22.33 -12.30 -10.27
CA LEU A 159 -22.12 -11.07 -11.02
C LEU A 159 -21.52 -10.05 -10.07
N VAL A 160 -20.26 -9.70 -10.30
CA VAL A 160 -19.57 -8.60 -9.62
C VAL A 160 -19.67 -7.37 -10.49
N SER A 161 -20.17 -6.28 -9.94
CA SER A 161 -20.13 -4.96 -10.59
C SER A 161 -18.90 -4.19 -10.15
N PHE A 162 -18.17 -3.66 -11.12
CA PHE A 162 -17.12 -2.68 -10.89
C PHE A 162 -17.59 -1.35 -11.45
N ALA A 163 -17.55 -0.30 -10.61
CA ALA A 163 -17.80 1.08 -11.01
C ALA A 163 -16.48 1.85 -11.03
N THR A 164 -16.19 2.52 -12.13
CA THR A 164 -14.96 3.31 -12.30
C THR A 164 -15.29 4.72 -12.76
N ALA A 165 -14.56 5.71 -12.26
CA ALA A 165 -14.66 7.10 -12.70
C ALA A 165 -13.30 7.80 -12.61
N ILE A 166 -13.19 8.91 -13.31
CA ILE A 166 -12.08 9.86 -13.19
C ILE A 166 -12.49 10.95 -12.19
N GLY A 167 -11.53 11.37 -11.36
CA GLY A 167 -11.74 12.39 -10.35
C GLY A 167 -10.45 13.16 -10.02
N ASN A 168 -10.52 13.91 -8.92
CA ASN A 168 -9.39 14.69 -8.41
C ASN A 168 -8.96 14.13 -7.05
N THR A 169 -7.66 13.97 -6.85
CA THR A 169 -7.10 13.46 -5.58
C THR A 169 -7.50 14.29 -4.36
N ARG A 170 -7.85 15.57 -4.52
CA ARG A 170 -8.28 16.46 -3.43
C ARG A 170 -9.62 16.02 -2.84
N ASP A 171 -10.53 15.53 -3.69
CA ASP A 171 -11.89 15.17 -3.32
C ASP A 171 -12.01 13.75 -2.77
N VAL A 172 -10.94 12.95 -2.93
CA VAL A 172 -10.90 11.56 -2.50
C VAL A 172 -11.08 11.43 -0.98
N GLN A 173 -12.06 10.62 -0.59
CA GLN A 173 -12.41 10.30 0.80
C GLN A 173 -12.03 8.87 1.17
N SER A 174 -11.80 8.64 2.44
CA SER A 174 -11.53 7.31 3.00
C SER A 174 -12.39 7.04 4.23
N PRO A 175 -12.68 5.76 4.55
CA PRO A 175 -13.72 5.43 5.53
C PRO A 175 -13.30 5.47 7.00
N GLU A 176 -12.01 5.46 7.35
CA GLU A 176 -11.58 5.47 8.75
C GLU A 176 -11.94 6.79 9.45
N PHE A 177 -12.52 6.74 10.66
CA PHE A 177 -12.73 7.93 11.49
C PHE A 177 -11.43 8.68 11.72
N LYS A 178 -11.47 10.01 11.55
CA LYS A 178 -10.28 10.86 11.56
C LYS A 178 -9.93 11.39 12.95
N LYS A 179 -10.93 11.75 13.74
CA LYS A 179 -10.71 12.37 15.05
C LYS A 179 -11.88 12.08 16.01
N ALA A 180 -11.66 12.27 17.28
CA ALA A 180 -12.72 12.25 18.28
C ALA A 180 -13.54 13.55 18.26
N ASN A 181 -14.75 13.48 18.82
CA ASN A 181 -15.73 14.56 18.93
C ASN A 181 -16.25 15.08 17.59
N SER A 182 -16.29 14.23 16.57
CA SER A 182 -16.96 14.49 15.29
C SER A 182 -18.37 13.91 15.29
N SER A 183 -19.27 14.53 14.53
CA SER A 183 -20.61 14.02 14.31
C SER A 183 -20.59 12.87 13.30
N VAL A 184 -21.33 11.81 13.57
CA VAL A 184 -21.54 10.68 12.65
C VAL A 184 -23.00 10.65 12.25
N VAL A 185 -23.24 10.70 10.93
CA VAL A 185 -24.60 10.68 10.35
C VAL A 185 -24.72 9.60 9.28
N ILE A 186 -25.96 9.21 8.95
CA ILE A 186 -26.25 8.34 7.83
C ILE A 186 -27.26 8.98 6.90
N LEU A 187 -26.99 8.92 5.61
CA LEU A 187 -27.92 9.25 4.54
C LEU A 187 -28.50 7.94 3.99
N ARG A 188 -29.81 7.72 4.10
CA ARG A 188 -30.51 6.51 3.65
C ARG A 188 -31.44 6.83 2.49
N PRO A 189 -31.42 6.02 1.40
CA PRO A 189 -32.45 6.14 0.38
C PRO A 189 -33.81 5.63 0.92
N ASN A 190 -34.90 6.05 0.29
CA ASN A 190 -36.18 5.40 0.50
C ASN A 190 -36.14 3.99 -0.05
N TYR A 191 -36.74 3.03 0.66
CA TYR A 191 -36.83 1.64 0.24
C TYR A 191 -38.24 1.24 -0.09
N LYS A 192 -38.39 0.55 -1.22
CA LYS A 192 -39.65 -0.10 -1.61
C LYS A 192 -39.41 -1.58 -1.80
N ASN A 193 -40.11 -2.42 -1.04
CA ASN A 193 -39.91 -3.86 -1.03
C ASN A 193 -38.45 -4.27 -0.75
N GLY A 194 -37.75 -3.51 0.12
CA GLY A 194 -36.33 -3.77 0.46
C GLY A 194 -35.32 -3.28 -0.58
N LEU A 195 -35.75 -2.68 -1.68
CA LEU A 195 -34.89 -2.12 -2.72
C LEU A 195 -34.84 -0.61 -2.64
N PRO A 196 -33.67 0.03 -2.80
CA PRO A 196 -33.58 1.49 -2.82
C PRO A 196 -34.29 2.05 -4.06
N GLU A 197 -35.07 3.11 -3.85
CA GLU A 197 -35.74 3.86 -4.92
C GLU A 197 -34.70 4.75 -5.63
N ILE A 198 -34.59 4.63 -6.95
CA ILE A 198 -33.55 5.28 -7.76
C ILE A 198 -33.52 6.80 -7.58
N GLY A 199 -34.66 7.46 -7.59
CA GLY A 199 -34.71 8.93 -7.41
C GLY A 199 -34.18 9.39 -6.06
N SER A 200 -34.46 8.65 -4.99
CA SER A 200 -33.96 8.90 -3.66
C SER A 200 -32.44 8.61 -3.58
N LEU A 201 -32.01 7.56 -4.23
CA LEU A 201 -30.58 7.18 -4.30
C LEU A 201 -29.74 8.26 -5.01
N ILE A 202 -30.21 8.76 -6.16
CA ILE A 202 -29.56 9.88 -6.88
C ILE A 202 -29.50 11.14 -6.01
N SER A 203 -30.57 11.44 -5.27
CA SER A 203 -30.59 12.59 -4.34
C SER A 203 -29.50 12.47 -3.26
N ILE A 204 -29.30 11.26 -2.71
CA ILE A 204 -28.24 11.01 -1.72
C ILE A 204 -26.86 11.18 -2.35
N TYR A 205 -26.63 10.62 -3.53
CA TYR A 205 -25.34 10.76 -4.23
C TYR A 205 -24.99 12.24 -4.43
N LYS A 206 -25.91 13.04 -4.94
CA LYS A 206 -25.71 14.49 -5.12
C LYS A 206 -25.47 15.22 -3.80
N THR A 207 -26.15 14.82 -2.74
CA THR A 207 -25.93 15.40 -1.41
C THR A 207 -24.51 15.09 -0.89
N VAL A 208 -24.05 13.84 -1.02
CA VAL A 208 -22.68 13.43 -0.61
C VAL A 208 -21.63 14.19 -1.42
N GLU A 209 -21.81 14.25 -2.75
CA GLU A 209 -20.91 14.98 -3.66
C GLU A 209 -20.82 16.46 -3.27
N GLN A 210 -21.95 17.12 -3.03
CA GLN A 210 -21.98 18.51 -2.60
C GLN A 210 -21.25 18.71 -1.25
N MET A 211 -21.49 17.81 -0.27
CA MET A 211 -20.84 17.92 1.04
C MET A 211 -19.34 17.73 0.97
N ILE A 212 -18.85 16.88 0.05
CA ILE A 212 -17.41 16.70 -0.22
C ILE A 212 -16.84 17.98 -0.84
N ASP A 213 -17.51 18.55 -1.85
CA ASP A 213 -17.09 19.82 -2.48
C ASP A 213 -17.02 20.98 -1.49
N GLU A 214 -17.94 21.01 -0.52
CA GLU A 214 -17.96 22.01 0.56
C GLU A 214 -16.92 21.73 1.67
N GLY A 215 -16.16 20.64 1.59
CA GLY A 215 -15.14 20.25 2.57
C GLY A 215 -15.70 19.86 3.95
N LYS A 216 -16.97 19.47 4.03
CA LYS A 216 -17.66 19.10 5.28
C LYS A 216 -17.40 17.66 5.71
N VAL A 217 -17.04 16.77 4.78
CA VAL A 217 -16.84 15.34 5.00
C VAL A 217 -15.41 15.07 5.47
N LEU A 218 -15.26 14.42 6.60
CA LEU A 218 -13.98 13.94 7.11
C LEU A 218 -13.72 12.49 6.68
N ALA A 219 -14.74 11.63 6.77
CA ALA A 219 -14.71 10.24 6.35
C ALA A 219 -16.06 9.82 5.79
N ALA A 220 -16.05 8.86 4.86
CA ALA A 220 -17.26 8.31 4.27
C ALA A 220 -17.15 6.79 4.11
N ALA A 221 -18.18 6.05 4.55
CA ALA A 221 -18.27 4.61 4.44
C ALA A 221 -19.65 4.16 3.94
N THR A 222 -19.72 2.94 3.44
CA THR A 222 -20.98 2.32 3.02
C THR A 222 -21.26 1.08 3.87
N PRO A 223 -22.53 0.81 4.24
CA PRO A 223 -22.89 -0.43 4.90
C PRO A 223 -22.60 -1.65 4.03
N GLY A 224 -21.96 -2.66 4.62
CA GLY A 224 -21.67 -3.94 3.98
C GLY A 224 -22.68 -5.03 4.32
N TYR A 225 -22.21 -6.29 4.27
CA TYR A 225 -22.99 -7.48 4.60
C TYR A 225 -23.59 -7.43 6.02
N GLY A 226 -22.83 -6.95 6.99
CA GLY A 226 -23.27 -6.78 8.39
C GLY A 226 -24.04 -5.48 8.67
N GLY A 227 -24.46 -4.75 7.65
CA GLY A 227 -25.21 -3.52 7.77
C GLY A 227 -24.38 -2.32 8.26
N VAL A 228 -25.07 -1.35 8.86
CA VAL A 228 -24.44 -0.15 9.44
C VAL A 228 -23.46 -0.51 10.57
N ALA A 229 -23.78 -1.53 11.37
CA ALA A 229 -22.92 -2.00 12.46
C ALA A 229 -21.53 -2.44 11.98
N GLU A 230 -21.45 -3.11 10.82
CA GLU A 230 -20.18 -3.48 10.19
C GLU A 230 -19.37 -2.24 9.78
N ALA A 231 -20.02 -1.30 9.10
CA ALA A 231 -19.34 -0.10 8.62
C ALA A 231 -18.80 0.73 9.78
N LEU A 232 -19.60 1.00 10.81
CA LEU A 232 -19.19 1.74 12.00
C LEU A 232 -17.99 1.07 12.71
N PHE A 233 -18.03 -0.26 12.88
CA PHE A 233 -16.90 -1.00 13.43
C PHE A 233 -15.62 -0.82 12.60
N LYS A 234 -15.73 -0.98 11.27
CA LYS A 234 -14.58 -0.81 10.36
C LYS A 234 -14.06 0.63 10.33
N MET A 235 -14.92 1.63 10.49
CA MET A 235 -14.51 3.04 10.59
C MET A 235 -13.68 3.31 11.85
N CYS A 236 -13.94 2.59 12.95
CA CYS A 236 -13.22 2.75 14.22
C CYS A 236 -11.79 2.20 14.19
N VAL A 237 -11.55 1.06 13.51
CA VAL A 237 -10.32 0.26 13.71
C VAL A 237 -9.03 0.90 13.19
N GLY A 238 -9.10 1.72 12.14
CA GLY A 238 -7.91 2.28 11.48
C GLY A 238 -7.12 3.25 12.35
N ASN A 239 -7.81 4.11 13.07
CA ASN A 239 -7.23 5.14 13.94
C ASN A 239 -7.48 4.87 15.43
N HIS A 240 -8.14 3.77 15.80
CA HIS A 240 -8.60 3.48 17.16
C HIS A 240 -9.45 4.63 17.74
N VAL A 241 -10.37 5.13 16.94
CA VAL A 241 -11.37 6.10 17.36
C VAL A 241 -12.64 5.36 17.75
N GLY A 242 -13.17 5.63 18.93
CA GLY A 242 -14.40 5.01 19.41
C GLY A 242 -15.66 5.74 18.91
N LEU A 243 -16.83 5.23 19.30
CA LEU A 243 -18.11 5.78 18.90
C LEU A 243 -19.13 5.65 20.02
N GLN A 244 -19.79 6.76 20.36
CA GLN A 244 -20.97 6.81 21.21
C GLN A 244 -22.21 6.99 20.33
N LEU A 245 -23.07 5.97 20.30
CA LEU A 245 -24.33 6.01 19.55
C LEU A 245 -25.37 6.87 20.27
N SER A 246 -26.23 7.52 19.48
CA SER A 246 -27.43 8.21 20.00
C SER A 246 -28.39 7.20 20.65
N ASN A 247 -29.07 7.62 21.72
CA ASN A 247 -30.10 6.81 22.38
C ASN A 247 -31.38 6.64 21.54
N ASP A 248 -31.55 7.43 20.49
CA ASP A 248 -32.74 7.39 19.63
C ASP A 248 -32.67 6.29 18.55
N ILE A 249 -31.52 5.54 18.48
CA ILE A 249 -31.29 4.52 17.46
C ILE A 249 -31.83 3.17 17.93
N ASP A 250 -32.64 2.52 17.09
CA ASP A 250 -32.90 1.07 17.26
C ASP A 250 -31.63 0.27 16.89
N LEU A 251 -30.99 -0.29 17.90
CA LEU A 251 -29.77 -1.09 17.73
C LEU A 251 -29.97 -2.32 16.83
N ASN A 252 -31.22 -2.79 16.61
CA ASN A 252 -31.48 -3.89 15.69
C ASN A 252 -31.42 -3.44 14.23
N ASP A 253 -31.77 -2.19 13.94
CA ASP A 253 -31.71 -1.62 12.59
C ASP A 253 -30.28 -1.50 12.07
N LEU A 254 -29.30 -1.37 12.96
CA LEU A 254 -27.89 -1.32 12.58
C LEU A 254 -27.40 -2.60 11.86
N PHE A 255 -28.06 -3.73 12.08
CA PHE A 255 -27.70 -5.01 11.47
C PHE A 255 -28.55 -5.36 10.24
N LYS A 256 -29.44 -4.50 9.82
CA LYS A 256 -30.25 -4.70 8.61
C LYS A 256 -29.48 -4.26 7.37
N PRO A 257 -29.73 -4.89 6.20
CA PRO A 257 -29.18 -4.40 4.93
C PRO A 257 -29.57 -2.95 4.67
N ALA A 258 -28.62 -2.15 4.23
CA ALA A 258 -28.83 -0.72 3.94
C ALA A 258 -28.09 -0.31 2.64
N TYR A 259 -28.38 -1.01 1.54
CA TYR A 259 -27.78 -0.72 0.23
C TYR A 259 -28.12 0.70 -0.23
N GLY A 260 -27.11 1.40 -0.75
CA GLY A 260 -27.25 2.78 -1.19
C GLY A 260 -27.14 3.83 -0.08
N ALA A 261 -27.06 3.42 1.19
CA ALA A 261 -26.80 4.34 2.29
C ALA A 261 -25.33 4.71 2.39
N VAL A 262 -25.04 5.94 2.85
CA VAL A 262 -23.69 6.44 3.10
C VAL A 262 -23.60 6.96 4.53
N ILE A 263 -22.57 6.51 5.26
CA ILE A 263 -22.25 6.97 6.60
C ILE A 263 -21.14 8.01 6.47
N LEU A 264 -21.33 9.15 7.11
CA LEU A 264 -20.38 10.27 7.06
C LEU A 264 -19.92 10.65 8.47
N GLU A 265 -18.62 10.86 8.61
CA GLU A 265 -18.03 11.64 9.68
C GLU A 265 -17.98 13.10 9.23
N LEU A 266 -18.58 14.01 9.98
CA LEU A 266 -18.74 15.41 9.61
C LEU A 266 -18.12 16.36 10.63
N LEU A 267 -17.73 17.54 10.14
CA LEU A 267 -17.35 18.66 11.00
C LEU A 267 -18.54 19.16 11.83
N ASP A 268 -19.73 19.18 11.23
CA ASP A 268 -20.99 19.53 11.88
C ASP A 268 -22.11 18.58 11.42
N ALA A 269 -23.15 18.41 12.21
CA ALA A 269 -24.31 17.54 11.90
C ALA A 269 -25.31 18.26 10.97
N SER A 270 -24.88 18.72 9.81
CA SER A 270 -25.68 19.57 8.92
C SER A 270 -26.67 18.82 8.03
N ALA A 271 -26.59 17.48 7.94
CA ALA A 271 -27.49 16.67 7.09
C ALA A 271 -27.52 15.20 7.57
N GLY A 272 -28.58 14.48 7.20
CA GLY A 272 -28.73 13.05 7.48
C GLY A 272 -29.35 12.72 8.85
N GLU A 273 -29.52 11.42 9.10
CA GLU A 273 -29.96 10.88 10.39
C GLU A 273 -28.73 10.81 11.30
N PHE A 274 -28.83 11.41 12.48
CA PHE A 274 -27.72 11.44 13.45
C PHE A 274 -27.53 10.07 14.10
N LEU A 275 -26.32 9.52 13.97
CA LEU A 275 -25.95 8.23 14.56
C LEU A 275 -25.23 8.37 15.91
N GLY A 276 -24.47 9.44 16.13
CA GLY A 276 -23.69 9.61 17.35
C GLY A 276 -22.46 10.49 17.18
N PHE A 277 -21.55 10.41 18.15
CA PHE A 277 -20.27 11.12 18.15
C PHE A 277 -19.11 10.15 18.25
N THR A 278 -18.03 10.46 17.55
CA THR A 278 -16.74 9.78 17.73
C THR A 278 -16.13 10.12 19.10
N THR A 279 -15.41 9.15 19.70
CA THR A 279 -14.82 9.30 21.05
C THR A 279 -13.32 8.99 21.03
N VAL A 280 -12.60 9.51 22.06
CA VAL A 280 -11.19 9.19 22.29
C VAL A 280 -11.01 7.75 22.76
N ASP A 281 -11.91 7.29 23.64
CA ASP A 281 -11.86 5.93 24.16
C ASP A 281 -12.24 4.93 23.08
N TYR A 282 -11.44 3.89 22.89
CA TYR A 282 -11.64 2.89 21.84
C TYR A 282 -12.73 1.89 22.25
N THR A 283 -13.95 2.43 22.37
CA THR A 283 -15.18 1.70 22.74
C THR A 283 -16.32 2.01 21.78
N LEU A 284 -17.28 1.10 21.68
CA LEU A 284 -18.58 1.35 21.07
C LEU A 284 -19.62 1.42 22.19
N GLU A 285 -20.19 2.61 22.38
CA GLU A 285 -21.14 2.87 23.46
C GLU A 285 -22.56 2.99 22.92
N ALA A 286 -23.51 2.34 23.58
CA ALA A 286 -24.93 2.39 23.26
C ALA A 286 -25.75 2.09 24.53
N GLU A 287 -26.84 2.83 24.79
CA GLU A 287 -27.77 2.61 25.92
C GLU A 287 -27.05 2.46 27.28
N GLY A 288 -26.00 3.25 27.51
CA GLY A 288 -25.22 3.22 28.74
C GLY A 288 -24.31 1.99 28.92
N LYS A 289 -24.14 1.19 27.84
CA LYS A 289 -23.24 0.03 27.81
C LYS A 289 -22.09 0.27 26.83
N ALA A 290 -20.88 -0.08 27.23
CA ALA A 290 -19.70 0.00 26.37
C ALA A 290 -19.24 -1.40 25.92
N ILE A 291 -18.87 -1.51 24.67
CA ILE A 291 -18.21 -2.68 24.08
C ILE A 291 -16.76 -2.29 23.79
N ASP A 292 -15.83 -3.06 24.33
CA ASP A 292 -14.40 -2.92 24.02
C ASP A 292 -14.16 -3.29 22.53
N LEU A 293 -13.76 -2.31 21.75
CA LEU A 293 -13.45 -2.48 20.32
C LEU A 293 -12.16 -3.27 20.10
N ALA A 294 -11.19 -3.24 21.03
CA ALA A 294 -9.96 -4.04 20.91
C ALA A 294 -10.28 -5.54 20.90
N ARG A 295 -11.25 -5.96 21.73
CA ARG A 295 -11.71 -7.36 21.74
C ARG A 295 -12.45 -7.75 20.46
N LEU A 296 -13.25 -6.85 19.89
CA LEU A 296 -13.93 -7.10 18.61
C LEU A 296 -12.94 -7.15 17.47
N GLN A 297 -11.96 -6.26 17.46
CA GLN A 297 -10.87 -6.23 16.50
C GLN A 297 -10.09 -7.55 16.51
N GLU A 298 -9.72 -8.07 17.67
CA GLU A 298 -9.03 -9.36 17.79
C GLU A 298 -9.83 -10.50 17.13
N LEU A 299 -11.13 -10.58 17.38
CA LEU A 299 -12.00 -11.58 16.74
C LEU A 299 -12.10 -11.40 15.23
N TRP A 300 -12.10 -10.15 14.76
CA TRP A 300 -12.17 -9.79 13.35
C TRP A 300 -10.89 -10.14 12.60
N GLU A 301 -9.74 -9.87 13.19
CA GLU A 301 -8.44 -10.17 12.61
C GLU A 301 -8.10 -11.67 12.67
N GLN A 302 -8.49 -12.35 13.73
CA GLN A 302 -8.11 -13.74 14.00
C GLN A 302 -8.70 -14.74 13.00
N LYS A 303 -9.84 -14.43 12.35
CA LYS A 303 -10.61 -15.40 11.55
C LYS A 303 -9.83 -16.01 10.39
N LEU A 304 -9.07 -15.21 9.64
CA LEU A 304 -8.25 -15.66 8.51
C LEU A 304 -6.75 -15.80 8.83
N GLU A 305 -6.33 -15.48 10.05
CA GLU A 305 -4.93 -15.57 10.45
C GLU A 305 -4.29 -16.95 10.23
N PRO A 306 -5.00 -18.10 10.45
CA PRO A 306 -4.43 -19.42 10.18
C PRO A 306 -4.14 -19.70 8.70
N VAL A 307 -4.81 -19.00 7.78
CA VAL A 307 -4.70 -19.22 6.32
C VAL A 307 -3.89 -18.11 5.65
N PHE A 308 -4.13 -16.88 6.07
CA PHE A 308 -3.49 -15.67 5.56
C PHE A 308 -2.89 -14.85 6.71
N PRO A 309 -1.83 -15.36 7.36
CA PRO A 309 -1.23 -14.67 8.50
C PRO A 309 -0.64 -13.31 8.08
N TYR A 310 -0.81 -12.32 8.94
CA TYR A 310 -0.11 -11.03 8.87
C TYR A 310 0.34 -10.53 10.25
N ARG A 311 -0.05 -11.26 11.30
CA ARG A 311 0.41 -11.07 12.67
C ARG A 311 1.08 -12.36 13.10
N LYS A 312 2.21 -12.29 13.76
CA LYS A 312 2.78 -13.41 14.48
C LYS A 312 2.66 -13.09 15.96
N ALA A 313 1.97 -13.94 16.70
CA ALA A 313 1.97 -13.83 18.16
C ALA A 313 3.41 -13.98 18.64
N GLY A 314 3.94 -12.95 19.27
CA GLY A 314 5.27 -12.91 19.85
C GLY A 314 5.27 -11.86 20.96
N GLU A 315 6.15 -12.03 21.93
CA GLU A 315 6.37 -11.00 22.94
C GLU A 315 6.88 -9.73 22.26
N PHE A 316 6.38 -8.58 22.71
CA PHE A 316 6.95 -7.29 22.34
C PHE A 316 8.37 -7.23 22.87
N VAL A 317 9.34 -7.25 21.99
CA VAL A 317 10.76 -7.06 22.31
C VAL A 317 11.19 -5.71 21.75
N PRO A 318 11.48 -4.73 22.62
CA PRO A 318 12.05 -3.47 22.17
C PRO A 318 13.42 -3.74 21.51
N ALA A 319 13.72 -3.05 20.42
CA ALA A 319 15.05 -3.02 19.87
C ALA A 319 15.84 -1.87 20.54
N LEU A 320 17.16 -2.00 20.56
CA LEU A 320 18.02 -0.94 21.06
C LEU A 320 17.89 0.29 20.17
N GLU A 321 17.58 1.41 20.77
CA GLU A 321 17.66 2.72 20.14
C GLU A 321 19.13 3.11 20.00
N HIS A 322 19.52 3.47 18.79
CA HIS A 322 20.89 3.85 18.48
C HIS A 322 20.90 5.17 17.72
N ASP A 323 21.50 6.20 18.31
CA ASP A 323 21.62 7.53 17.74
C ASP A 323 23.08 7.83 17.42
N CYS A 324 23.36 8.14 16.17
CA CYS A 324 24.68 8.54 15.71
C CYS A 324 24.60 9.85 14.88
N PRO A 325 24.55 11.01 15.53
CA PRO A 325 24.57 12.28 14.82
C PRO A 325 25.91 12.50 14.12
N ALA A 326 25.86 13.07 12.92
CA ALA A 326 27.05 13.37 12.14
C ALA A 326 27.84 14.53 12.75
N ASN A 327 29.06 14.24 13.20
CA ASN A 327 30.03 15.28 13.55
C ASN A 327 30.69 15.90 12.30
N LYS A 328 30.91 15.08 11.27
CA LYS A 328 31.46 15.46 9.97
C LYS A 328 30.99 14.50 8.90
N ARG A 329 30.61 15.02 7.74
CA ARG A 329 30.32 14.22 6.54
C ARG A 329 31.48 14.31 5.55
N VAL A 330 31.65 13.25 4.77
CA VAL A 330 32.57 13.26 3.61
C VAL A 330 32.09 14.32 2.59
N ALA A 331 33.01 14.84 1.83
CA ALA A 331 32.74 15.82 0.78
C ALA A 331 33.39 15.38 -0.52
N PRO A 332 32.81 15.66 -1.68
CA PRO A 332 33.37 15.27 -2.96
C PRO A 332 34.53 16.18 -3.36
N SER A 333 35.48 15.63 -4.10
CA SER A 333 36.58 16.39 -4.70
C SER A 333 36.13 17.24 -5.89
N VAL A 334 35.05 16.85 -6.58
CA VAL A 334 34.47 17.56 -7.72
C VAL A 334 33.04 17.95 -7.43
N ARG A 335 32.68 19.20 -7.72
CA ARG A 335 31.32 19.73 -7.56
C ARG A 335 30.68 19.98 -8.90
N LEU A 336 29.40 19.68 -9.02
CA LEU A 336 28.62 19.77 -10.25
C LEU A 336 27.21 20.34 -9.96
N ALA A 337 26.69 21.13 -10.87
CA ALA A 337 25.33 21.66 -10.74
C ALA A 337 24.28 20.55 -10.87
N THR A 338 24.52 19.58 -11.77
CA THR A 338 23.61 18.49 -12.08
C THR A 338 24.41 17.17 -12.13
N PRO A 339 24.46 16.40 -11.03
CA PRO A 339 25.17 15.11 -11.04
C PRO A 339 24.42 14.08 -11.87
N ARG A 340 25.20 13.33 -12.66
CA ARG A 340 24.69 12.22 -13.47
C ARG A 340 24.50 10.98 -12.62
N VAL A 341 23.33 10.34 -12.80
CA VAL A 341 22.94 9.13 -12.06
C VAL A 341 22.77 7.98 -13.05
N VAL A 342 23.56 6.94 -12.96
CA VAL A 342 23.36 5.73 -13.77
C VAL A 342 22.45 4.75 -13.03
N ILE A 343 21.41 4.29 -13.71
CA ILE A 343 20.40 3.36 -13.22
C ILE A 343 20.41 2.11 -14.13
N PRO A 344 21.19 1.07 -13.80
CA PRO A 344 21.18 -0.17 -14.56
C PRO A 344 19.89 -0.95 -14.30
N VAL A 345 19.25 -1.38 -15.38
CA VAL A 345 17.98 -2.12 -15.37
C VAL A 345 18.21 -3.54 -15.85
N PHE A 346 17.99 -4.49 -14.96
CA PHE A 346 18.08 -5.92 -15.22
C PHE A 346 16.70 -6.49 -15.56
N PRO A 347 16.62 -7.64 -16.25
CA PRO A 347 15.35 -8.34 -16.39
C PRO A 347 14.70 -8.60 -15.04
N GLY A 348 13.46 -8.09 -14.84
CA GLY A 348 12.74 -8.16 -13.55
C GLY A 348 12.86 -6.93 -12.66
N THR A 349 13.71 -5.95 -12.98
CA THR A 349 13.67 -4.62 -12.35
C THR A 349 12.35 -3.93 -12.68
N ASN A 350 11.73 -3.24 -11.72
CA ASN A 350 10.44 -2.58 -11.92
C ASN A 350 10.28 -1.20 -11.24
N CYS A 351 11.35 -0.68 -10.61
CA CYS A 351 11.32 0.61 -9.91
C CYS A 351 12.19 1.69 -10.60
N GLU A 352 12.67 1.45 -11.82
CA GLU A 352 13.56 2.37 -12.55
C GLU A 352 12.91 3.70 -12.88
N TYR A 353 11.62 3.70 -13.24
CA TYR A 353 10.88 4.92 -13.57
C TYR A 353 10.63 5.79 -12.34
N ASP A 354 10.20 5.18 -11.22
CA ASP A 354 9.97 5.88 -9.97
C ASP A 354 11.28 6.48 -9.43
N THR A 355 12.37 5.70 -9.51
CA THR A 355 13.71 6.11 -9.12
C THR A 355 14.23 7.26 -9.99
N ALA A 356 14.11 7.16 -11.32
CA ALA A 356 14.51 8.22 -12.23
C ALA A 356 13.72 9.51 -11.98
N ARG A 357 12.41 9.41 -11.73
CA ARG A 357 11.56 10.54 -11.38
C ARG A 357 12.01 11.20 -10.07
N ALA A 358 12.34 10.41 -9.04
CA ALA A 358 12.83 10.93 -7.76
C ALA A 358 14.15 11.70 -7.92
N PHE A 359 15.11 11.19 -8.70
CA PHE A 359 16.35 11.90 -8.98
C PHE A 359 16.15 13.18 -9.80
N ARG A 360 15.25 13.17 -10.81
CA ARG A 360 14.92 14.42 -11.56
C ARG A 360 14.34 15.49 -10.64
N ARG A 361 13.43 15.12 -9.72
CA ARG A 361 12.87 16.04 -8.71
C ARG A 361 13.96 16.62 -7.80
N ALA A 362 14.94 15.83 -7.42
CA ALA A 362 16.09 16.26 -6.64
C ALA A 362 17.09 17.13 -7.42
N GLY A 363 16.95 17.22 -8.75
CA GLY A 363 17.83 17.98 -9.63
C GLY A 363 19.06 17.21 -10.08
N GLY A 364 18.99 15.88 -10.13
CA GLY A 364 19.97 14.99 -10.78
C GLY A 364 19.58 14.72 -12.24
N ASP A 365 20.54 14.16 -12.99
CA ASP A 365 20.38 13.71 -14.38
C ASP A 365 20.38 12.17 -14.46
N PRO A 366 19.21 11.50 -14.35
CA PRO A 366 19.14 10.05 -14.37
C PRO A 366 19.21 9.46 -15.78
N HIS A 367 20.13 8.52 -15.95
CA HIS A 367 20.34 7.71 -17.14
C HIS A 367 19.92 6.26 -16.87
N VAL A 368 18.81 5.85 -17.46
CA VAL A 368 18.31 4.47 -17.37
C VAL A 368 19.00 3.62 -18.44
N LEU A 369 19.79 2.64 -18.01
CA LEU A 369 20.52 1.73 -18.90
C LEU A 369 19.94 0.32 -18.82
N VAL A 370 19.25 -0.11 -19.88
CA VAL A 370 18.70 -1.48 -19.96
C VAL A 370 19.81 -2.46 -20.32
N LEU A 371 20.05 -3.43 -19.43
CA LEU A 371 21.06 -4.47 -19.63
C LEU A 371 20.45 -5.69 -20.33
N LYS A 372 21.06 -6.07 -21.46
CA LYS A 372 20.62 -7.19 -22.28
C LYS A 372 21.31 -8.48 -21.87
N ASN A 373 20.57 -9.58 -21.80
CA ASN A 373 21.08 -10.88 -21.35
C ASN A 373 20.69 -12.07 -22.25
N LEU A 374 20.18 -11.81 -23.46
CA LEU A 374 19.71 -12.87 -24.35
C LEU A 374 20.84 -13.73 -24.94
N THR A 375 22.03 -13.14 -25.14
CA THR A 375 23.21 -13.82 -25.66
C THR A 375 24.45 -13.39 -24.87
N PRO A 376 25.55 -14.19 -24.90
CA PRO A 376 26.84 -13.76 -24.31
C PRO A 376 27.36 -12.44 -24.88
N ALA A 377 27.14 -12.19 -26.17
CA ALA A 377 27.51 -10.92 -26.81
C ALA A 377 26.71 -9.74 -26.22
N ASN A 378 25.40 -9.90 -26.00
CA ASN A 378 24.59 -8.87 -25.36
C ASN A 378 25.06 -8.56 -23.91
N VAL A 379 25.50 -9.57 -23.17
CA VAL A 379 26.05 -9.37 -21.81
C VAL A 379 27.37 -8.58 -21.90
N ALA A 380 28.26 -8.92 -22.84
CA ALA A 380 29.52 -8.19 -23.05
C ALA A 380 29.27 -6.72 -23.44
N GLU A 381 28.40 -6.46 -24.43
CA GLU A 381 27.97 -5.12 -24.83
C GLU A 381 27.40 -4.32 -23.65
N SER A 382 26.59 -4.98 -22.81
CA SER A 382 25.99 -4.36 -21.63
C SER A 382 27.03 -4.01 -20.56
N CYS A 383 28.05 -4.85 -20.38
CA CYS A 383 29.18 -4.55 -19.50
C CYS A 383 29.96 -3.32 -19.98
N GLU A 384 30.29 -3.26 -21.27
CA GLU A 384 31.01 -2.12 -21.88
C GLU A 384 30.19 -0.82 -21.75
N ALA A 385 28.89 -0.89 -22.03
CA ALA A 385 27.98 0.24 -21.89
C ALA A 385 27.91 0.73 -20.44
N LEU A 386 27.78 -0.19 -19.46
CA LEU A 386 27.73 0.18 -18.06
C LEU A 386 29.06 0.78 -17.57
N VAL A 387 30.20 0.25 -17.99
CA VAL A 387 31.52 0.81 -17.66
C VAL A 387 31.61 2.27 -18.14
N LYS A 388 31.21 2.52 -19.38
CA LYS A 388 31.21 3.88 -19.95
C LYS A 388 30.30 4.81 -19.15
N GLU A 389 29.07 4.40 -18.82
CA GLU A 389 28.16 5.20 -18.02
C GLU A 389 28.70 5.46 -16.61
N LEU A 390 29.29 4.44 -15.96
CA LEU A 390 29.91 4.58 -14.64
C LEU A 390 31.10 5.55 -14.64
N ASP A 391 31.90 5.58 -15.71
CA ASP A 391 33.04 6.50 -15.80
C ASP A 391 32.61 7.98 -15.97
N GLU A 392 31.39 8.22 -16.43
CA GLU A 392 30.80 9.57 -16.55
C GLU A 392 29.91 9.96 -15.37
N ALA A 393 29.31 8.98 -14.65
CA ALA A 393 28.37 9.20 -13.59
C ALA A 393 29.04 9.63 -12.25
N GLN A 394 28.27 10.26 -11.39
CA GLN A 394 28.61 10.57 -10.00
C GLN A 394 27.88 9.67 -9.02
N ILE A 395 26.76 9.11 -9.45
CA ILE A 395 25.89 8.29 -8.62
C ILE A 395 25.59 6.97 -9.36
N LEU A 396 25.77 5.86 -8.65
CA LEU A 396 25.23 4.55 -9.05
C LEU A 396 23.96 4.30 -8.25
N MET A 397 22.86 4.03 -8.94
CA MET A 397 21.58 3.68 -8.32
C MET A 397 21.14 2.28 -8.74
N LEU A 398 21.02 1.36 -7.78
CA LEU A 398 20.45 0.02 -7.97
C LEU A 398 18.99 0.03 -7.52
N PRO A 399 18.03 0.02 -8.46
CA PRO A 399 16.61 0.10 -8.13
C PRO A 399 16.05 -1.22 -7.60
N GLY A 400 14.85 -1.15 -7.06
CA GLY A 400 14.08 -2.31 -6.64
C GLY A 400 13.51 -3.12 -7.80
N GLY A 401 13.02 -4.31 -7.48
CA GLY A 401 12.44 -5.27 -8.41
C GLY A 401 12.74 -6.70 -8.01
N PHE A 402 12.70 -7.60 -9.00
CA PHE A 402 12.92 -9.04 -8.87
C PHE A 402 13.87 -9.51 -9.97
N SER A 403 15.11 -9.04 -9.91
CA SER A 403 16.12 -9.27 -10.96
C SER A 403 16.40 -10.74 -11.20
N GLY A 404 16.23 -11.18 -12.45
CA GLY A 404 16.38 -12.59 -12.83
C GLY A 404 15.32 -13.52 -12.22
N GLY A 405 14.20 -12.97 -11.70
CA GLY A 405 13.13 -13.71 -11.04
C GLY A 405 13.37 -14.01 -9.57
N ASP A 406 14.55 -13.73 -9.03
CA ASP A 406 15.00 -13.92 -7.64
C ASP A 406 14.85 -15.35 -7.07
N GLU A 407 14.41 -16.30 -7.87
CA GLU A 407 14.13 -17.68 -7.50
C GLU A 407 15.12 -18.66 -8.20
N PRO A 408 15.36 -19.86 -7.64
CA PRO A 408 14.90 -20.33 -6.32
C PRO A 408 15.82 -20.00 -5.14
N ASP A 409 17.06 -19.54 -5.34
CA ASP A 409 18.08 -19.49 -4.28
C ASP A 409 18.49 -18.08 -3.84
N GLY A 410 17.56 -17.18 -3.78
CA GLY A 410 17.74 -15.85 -3.19
C GLY A 410 17.89 -14.70 -4.20
N SER A 411 17.58 -13.52 -3.69
CA SER A 411 17.43 -12.28 -4.45
C SER A 411 18.74 -11.72 -4.97
N ALA A 412 18.69 -10.95 -6.08
CA ALA A 412 19.77 -10.16 -6.65
C ALA A 412 21.02 -10.96 -7.11
N LYS A 413 20.93 -12.26 -7.33
CA LYS A 413 22.06 -13.07 -7.81
C LYS A 413 22.59 -12.62 -9.15
N PHE A 414 21.69 -12.29 -10.09
CA PHE A 414 22.09 -11.86 -11.42
C PHE A 414 22.79 -10.51 -11.39
N ILE A 415 22.30 -9.56 -10.60
CA ILE A 415 22.98 -8.27 -10.36
C ILE A 415 24.38 -8.51 -9.78
N ALA A 416 24.48 -9.31 -8.72
CA ALA A 416 25.75 -9.58 -8.07
C ALA A 416 26.77 -10.26 -9.00
N ALA A 417 26.32 -11.22 -9.82
CA ALA A 417 27.18 -11.89 -10.80
C ALA A 417 27.69 -10.90 -11.88
N PHE A 418 26.80 -10.03 -12.37
CA PHE A 418 27.12 -9.03 -13.39
C PHE A 418 28.14 -8.00 -12.87
N PHE A 419 27.94 -7.47 -11.66
CA PHE A 419 28.84 -6.49 -11.04
C PHE A 419 30.19 -7.08 -10.58
N ARG A 420 30.32 -8.41 -10.50
CA ARG A 420 31.60 -9.10 -10.27
C ARG A 420 32.44 -9.25 -11.54
N ASN A 421 31.91 -8.88 -12.71
CA ASN A 421 32.78 -8.77 -13.90
C ASN A 421 33.91 -7.78 -13.60
N PRO A 422 35.18 -8.14 -13.84
CA PRO A 422 36.32 -7.30 -13.45
C PRO A 422 36.25 -5.86 -13.96
N SER A 423 35.85 -5.65 -15.21
CA SER A 423 35.76 -4.30 -15.79
C SER A 423 34.68 -3.46 -15.12
N VAL A 424 33.53 -4.06 -14.78
CA VAL A 424 32.44 -3.39 -14.06
C VAL A 424 32.85 -3.10 -12.62
N ALA A 425 33.44 -4.06 -11.92
CA ALA A 425 33.92 -3.89 -10.55
C ALA A 425 34.98 -2.77 -10.46
N ASP A 426 35.92 -2.71 -11.41
CA ASP A 426 36.91 -1.64 -11.49
C ASP A 426 36.26 -0.27 -11.74
N ALA A 427 35.24 -0.20 -12.59
CA ALA A 427 34.51 1.04 -12.83
C ALA A 427 33.77 1.53 -11.58
N VAL A 428 33.14 0.63 -10.82
CA VAL A 428 32.53 0.96 -9.52
C VAL A 428 33.58 1.45 -8.52
N ASN A 429 34.74 0.80 -8.46
CA ASN A 429 35.84 1.24 -7.59
C ASN A 429 36.36 2.62 -7.98
N ARG A 430 36.50 2.93 -9.28
CA ARG A 430 36.87 4.28 -9.73
C ARG A 430 35.81 5.31 -9.34
N LEU A 431 34.54 4.99 -9.52
CA LEU A 431 33.44 5.86 -9.11
C LEU A 431 33.52 6.20 -7.61
N LEU A 432 33.59 5.17 -6.74
CA LEU A 432 33.52 5.35 -5.30
C LEU A 432 34.85 5.90 -4.70
N ASN A 433 35.99 5.32 -5.08
CA ASN A 433 37.26 5.55 -4.36
C ASN A 433 38.20 6.57 -5.03
N GLN A 434 38.00 6.89 -6.31
CA GLN A 434 38.83 7.88 -7.02
C GLN A 434 38.09 9.17 -7.33
N ARG A 435 36.76 9.13 -7.44
CA ARG A 435 35.93 10.28 -7.80
C ARG A 435 34.92 10.68 -6.72
N ASP A 436 35.04 10.11 -5.51
CA ASP A 436 34.17 10.37 -4.37
C ASP A 436 32.68 10.22 -4.68
N GLY A 437 32.34 9.30 -5.58
CA GLY A 437 30.98 9.03 -6.01
C GLY A 437 30.11 8.41 -4.91
N LEU A 438 28.82 8.37 -5.16
CA LEU A 438 27.82 7.76 -4.27
C LEU A 438 27.18 6.53 -4.89
N ALA A 439 26.71 5.61 -4.04
CA ALA A 439 25.85 4.51 -4.46
C ALA A 439 24.63 4.38 -3.54
N LEU A 440 23.46 4.11 -4.13
CA LEU A 440 22.22 3.82 -3.43
C LEU A 440 21.64 2.51 -3.94
N GLY A 441 21.19 1.65 -3.02
CA GLY A 441 20.44 0.44 -3.37
C GLY A 441 19.14 0.36 -2.57
N ILE A 442 18.03 0.21 -3.27
CA ILE A 442 16.70 0.10 -2.65
C ILE A 442 16.14 -1.29 -2.91
N CYS A 443 15.63 -1.96 -1.87
CA CYS A 443 14.99 -3.27 -1.93
C CYS A 443 15.90 -4.32 -2.63
N ASN A 444 15.60 -4.72 -3.87
CA ASN A 444 16.46 -5.63 -4.66
C ASN A 444 17.87 -5.04 -4.87
N GLY A 445 18.00 -3.73 -5.02
CA GLY A 445 19.28 -3.05 -5.07
C GLY A 445 20.07 -3.16 -3.76
N PHE A 446 19.41 -3.08 -2.61
CA PHE A 446 20.07 -3.29 -1.31
C PHE A 446 20.54 -4.74 -1.14
N GLN A 447 19.73 -5.71 -1.55
CA GLN A 447 20.13 -7.12 -1.58
C GLN A 447 21.39 -7.33 -2.45
N ALA A 448 21.49 -6.62 -3.58
CA ALA A 448 22.69 -6.64 -4.42
C ALA A 448 23.92 -6.02 -3.72
N LEU A 449 23.74 -4.84 -3.08
CA LEU A 449 24.83 -4.18 -2.34
C LEU A 449 25.39 -5.07 -1.22
N ILE A 450 24.55 -5.78 -0.48
CA ILE A 450 24.98 -6.76 0.54
C ILE A 450 25.77 -7.90 -0.10
N LYS A 451 25.24 -8.51 -1.17
CA LYS A 451 25.93 -9.64 -1.85
C LYS A 451 27.24 -9.24 -2.52
N LEU A 452 27.42 -7.99 -2.84
CA LEU A 452 28.66 -7.43 -3.40
C LEU A 452 29.69 -7.05 -2.31
N GLY A 453 29.27 -6.86 -1.06
CA GLY A 453 30.09 -6.31 0.02
C GLY A 453 30.15 -4.79 0.04
N LEU A 454 29.47 -4.10 -0.89
CA LEU A 454 29.41 -2.64 -0.96
C LEU A 454 28.81 -2.04 0.30
N VAL A 455 27.86 -2.70 0.93
CA VAL A 455 27.50 -2.51 2.32
C VAL A 455 27.65 -3.86 3.04
N PRO A 456 28.25 -3.87 4.22
CA PRO A 456 28.71 -2.74 5.06
C PRO A 456 30.16 -2.29 4.81
N TYR A 457 30.88 -2.83 3.81
CA TYR A 457 32.34 -2.68 3.72
C TYR A 457 32.83 -1.53 2.81
N GLY A 458 32.01 -1.08 1.84
CA GLY A 458 32.36 -0.01 0.91
C GLY A 458 33.13 -0.45 -0.33
N GLU A 459 33.31 -1.77 -0.55
CA GLU A 459 34.03 -2.33 -1.68
C GLU A 459 33.40 -3.63 -2.20
N ILE A 460 33.59 -3.93 -3.48
CA ILE A 460 33.18 -5.22 -4.05
C ILE A 460 34.22 -6.28 -3.63
N ARG A 461 33.74 -7.26 -2.87
CA ARG A 461 34.57 -8.34 -2.34
C ARG A 461 33.88 -9.71 -2.39
N PRO A 462 34.61 -10.83 -2.32
CA PRO A 462 33.99 -12.12 -2.08
C PRO A 462 33.28 -12.16 -0.73
N ILE A 463 32.08 -12.75 -0.70
CA ILE A 463 31.32 -12.96 0.54
C ILE A 463 31.77 -14.26 1.24
N THR A 464 31.72 -14.23 2.57
CA THR A 464 32.02 -15.33 3.47
C THR A 464 30.82 -15.66 4.35
N GLU A 465 30.88 -16.76 5.09
CA GLU A 465 29.82 -17.16 6.03
C GLU A 465 29.59 -16.17 7.18
N SER A 466 30.56 -15.32 7.47
CA SER A 466 30.49 -14.30 8.52
C SER A 466 29.87 -12.99 8.04
N ASP A 467 29.65 -12.83 6.74
CA ASP A 467 29.10 -11.61 6.16
C ASP A 467 27.57 -11.53 6.38
N PRO A 468 27.00 -10.32 6.39
CA PRO A 468 25.57 -10.13 6.59
C PRO A 468 24.78 -10.63 5.37
N THR A 469 23.52 -10.92 5.58
CA THR A 469 22.61 -11.27 4.49
C THR A 469 21.25 -10.63 4.66
N LEU A 470 20.54 -10.45 3.54
CA LEU A 470 19.10 -10.23 3.51
C LEU A 470 18.44 -11.56 3.12
N THR A 471 17.58 -12.06 3.98
CA THR A 471 16.93 -13.37 3.82
C THR A 471 15.40 -13.26 3.93
N PHE A 472 14.72 -14.40 3.88
CA PHE A 472 13.26 -14.47 3.94
C PHE A 472 12.68 -13.74 5.15
N ASN A 473 11.60 -13.00 4.91
CA ASN A 473 10.77 -12.43 5.98
C ASN A 473 10.37 -13.52 6.97
N THR A 474 10.29 -13.19 8.26
CA THR A 474 9.93 -14.16 9.32
C THR A 474 8.56 -14.80 9.10
N ILE A 475 7.67 -14.13 8.36
CA ILE A 475 6.34 -14.63 8.02
C ILE A 475 6.37 -15.59 6.80
N HIS A 476 7.53 -15.78 6.15
CA HIS A 476 7.74 -16.65 4.99
C HIS A 476 6.84 -16.32 3.79
N ARG A 477 6.54 -15.05 3.55
CA ARG A 477 5.81 -14.58 2.36
C ARG A 477 6.17 -13.15 2.01
N HIS A 478 5.78 -12.76 0.79
CA HIS A 478 5.78 -11.36 0.36
C HIS A 478 4.88 -10.50 1.25
N GLN A 479 5.32 -9.29 1.55
CA GLN A 479 4.55 -8.26 2.24
C GLN A 479 4.65 -6.92 1.52
N SER A 480 3.50 -6.29 1.30
CA SER A 480 3.37 -4.93 0.79
C SER A 480 2.54 -4.10 1.76
N MET A 481 3.15 -3.08 2.35
CA MET A 481 2.53 -2.17 3.31
C MET A 481 3.36 -0.90 3.46
N LEU A 482 2.87 0.08 4.21
CA LEU A 482 3.67 1.20 4.68
C LEU A 482 4.25 0.86 6.06
N VAL A 483 5.55 1.08 6.22
CA VAL A 483 6.25 0.91 7.49
C VAL A 483 6.74 2.26 8.01
N ARG A 484 6.85 2.37 9.33
CA ARG A 484 7.46 3.53 9.97
C ARG A 484 8.93 3.26 10.20
N THR A 485 9.75 4.22 9.80
CA THR A 485 11.19 4.17 10.02
C THR A 485 11.66 5.46 10.66
N ARG A 486 12.67 5.39 11.52
CA ARG A 486 13.38 6.56 12.04
C ARG A 486 14.78 6.64 11.48
N VAL A 487 15.33 7.82 11.43
CA VAL A 487 16.74 8.05 11.13
C VAL A 487 17.57 7.83 12.39
N ALA A 488 18.39 6.78 12.39
CA ALA A 488 19.28 6.41 13.50
C ALA A 488 20.67 7.04 13.35
N SER A 489 21.13 7.23 12.11
CA SER A 489 22.40 7.90 11.80
C SER A 489 22.22 8.80 10.58
N ASN A 490 22.61 10.05 10.67
CA ASN A 490 22.66 10.96 9.53
C ASN A 490 24.10 11.27 9.07
N LYS A 491 25.03 10.36 9.33
CA LYS A 491 26.43 10.40 8.87
C LYS A 491 26.54 10.37 7.34
N SER A 492 25.68 9.60 6.70
CA SER A 492 25.65 9.46 5.25
C SER A 492 25.27 10.76 4.54
N PRO A 493 25.92 11.11 3.40
CA PRO A 493 25.47 12.20 2.53
C PRO A 493 24.00 12.06 2.11
N TRP A 494 23.52 10.84 1.90
CA TRP A 494 22.13 10.54 1.57
C TRP A 494 21.13 11.07 2.61
N LEU A 495 21.51 11.06 3.89
CA LEU A 495 20.68 11.49 5.02
C LEU A 495 21.04 12.91 5.52
N SER A 496 21.76 13.69 4.70
CA SER A 496 22.19 15.04 5.06
C SER A 496 21.05 16.04 5.25
N LYS A 497 19.85 15.72 4.76
CA LYS A 497 18.63 16.53 4.91
C LYS A 497 17.68 16.01 5.98
N CYS A 498 18.11 14.99 6.73
CA CYS A 498 17.33 14.39 7.83
C CYS A 498 18.04 14.67 9.17
N ASP A 499 17.24 14.90 10.19
CA ASP A 499 17.70 14.91 11.56
C ASP A 499 17.56 13.53 12.21
N ILE A 500 18.30 13.32 13.31
CA ILE A 500 18.15 12.11 14.12
C ILE A 500 16.72 12.05 14.67
N ASN A 501 16.11 10.88 14.61
CA ASN A 501 14.71 10.62 14.99
C ASN A 501 13.66 11.19 14.02
N ASP A 502 14.04 11.74 12.88
CA ASP A 502 13.05 11.99 11.83
C ASP A 502 12.33 10.69 11.49
N GLU A 503 11.00 10.71 11.60
CA GLU A 503 10.13 9.57 11.32
C GLU A 503 9.54 9.69 9.92
N HIS A 504 9.66 8.62 9.14
CA HIS A 504 9.08 8.55 7.80
C HIS A 504 8.23 7.29 7.63
N LEU A 505 7.14 7.43 6.88
CA LEU A 505 6.25 6.36 6.51
C LEU A 505 6.58 5.91 5.08
N ILE A 506 7.22 4.76 4.94
CA ILE A 506 7.83 4.30 3.69
C ILE A 506 7.16 3.01 3.20
N ALA A 507 6.94 2.91 1.88
CA ALA A 507 6.41 1.70 1.27
C ALA A 507 7.44 0.57 1.27
N ILE A 508 7.01 -0.65 1.60
CA ILE A 508 7.77 -1.89 1.39
C ILE A 508 7.02 -2.86 0.51
N SER A 509 7.75 -3.66 -0.26
CA SER A 509 7.20 -4.72 -1.10
C SER A 509 8.27 -5.79 -1.35
N HIS A 510 8.37 -6.79 -0.48
CA HIS A 510 9.42 -7.81 -0.54
C HIS A 510 9.04 -9.10 0.20
N GLY A 511 9.61 -10.23 -0.25
CA GLY A 511 9.62 -11.53 0.45
C GLY A 511 10.91 -11.79 1.22
N GLU A 512 12.00 -11.14 0.82
CA GLU A 512 13.36 -11.28 1.37
C GLU A 512 13.91 -9.91 1.80
N GLY A 513 13.55 -9.44 2.99
CA GLY A 513 14.01 -8.14 3.51
C GLY A 513 14.62 -8.21 4.90
N ARG A 514 14.75 -9.43 5.46
CA ARG A 514 15.25 -9.66 6.81
C ARG A 514 16.76 -9.53 6.87
N PHE A 515 17.25 -8.45 7.47
CA PHE A 515 18.68 -8.27 7.73
C PHE A 515 19.13 -9.15 8.89
N VAL A 516 20.18 -9.94 8.63
CA VAL A 516 20.80 -10.88 9.59
C VAL A 516 22.31 -10.71 9.54
N CYS A 517 22.95 -10.61 10.70
CA CYS A 517 24.41 -10.61 10.86
C CYS A 517 24.79 -11.24 12.21
N ASN A 518 26.07 -11.57 12.36
CA ASN A 518 26.59 -12.02 13.65
C ASN A 518 26.79 -10.84 14.63
N GLU A 519 26.94 -11.15 15.91
CA GLU A 519 27.07 -10.15 16.98
C GLU A 519 28.30 -9.24 16.80
N GLN A 520 29.42 -9.79 16.33
CA GLN A 520 30.64 -9.02 16.12
C GLN A 520 30.43 -7.94 15.07
N LEU A 521 29.82 -8.29 13.93
CA LEU A 521 29.50 -7.32 12.89
C LEU A 521 28.46 -6.32 13.36
N LEU A 522 27.44 -6.77 14.10
CA LEU A 522 26.42 -5.88 14.65
C LEU A 522 27.05 -4.78 15.52
N ASN A 523 27.95 -5.16 16.43
CA ASN A 523 28.67 -4.20 17.26
C ASN A 523 29.53 -3.23 16.43
N GLN A 524 30.20 -3.72 15.38
CA GLN A 524 30.93 -2.84 14.44
C GLN A 524 30.03 -1.83 13.73
N LEU A 525 28.85 -2.27 13.28
CA LEU A 525 27.88 -1.37 12.65
C LEU A 525 27.39 -0.27 13.60
N ILE A 526 27.18 -0.63 14.88
CA ILE A 526 26.81 0.30 15.95
C ILE A 526 27.95 1.31 16.18
N ASP A 527 29.16 0.81 16.46
CA ASP A 527 30.33 1.64 16.80
C ASP A 527 30.70 2.62 15.67
N ASN A 528 30.56 2.17 14.42
CA ASN A 528 30.86 2.98 13.24
C ASN A 528 29.71 3.93 12.84
N GLY A 529 28.52 3.84 13.46
CA GLY A 529 27.33 4.60 13.08
C GLY A 529 26.84 4.25 11.67
N GLN A 530 26.93 2.98 11.27
CA GLN A 530 26.52 2.50 9.96
C GLN A 530 25.05 2.08 9.90
N ILE A 531 24.35 1.96 11.04
CA ILE A 531 22.91 1.76 11.09
C ILE A 531 22.26 3.10 10.76
N ALA A 532 21.72 3.20 9.54
CA ALA A 532 21.17 4.43 9.00
C ALA A 532 19.72 4.65 9.44
N THR A 533 18.90 3.62 9.31
CA THR A 533 17.46 3.66 9.61
C THR A 533 17.01 2.41 10.36
N GLN A 534 16.01 2.59 11.25
CA GLN A 534 15.40 1.50 12.02
C GLN A 534 13.88 1.51 11.85
N TYR A 535 13.26 0.33 11.83
CA TYR A 535 11.80 0.18 11.95
C TYR A 535 11.33 0.58 13.34
N VAL A 536 10.22 1.34 13.40
CA VAL A 536 9.68 1.86 14.66
C VAL A 536 8.18 1.60 14.82
N ASP A 537 7.73 1.58 16.07
CA ASP A 537 6.31 1.54 16.42
C ASP A 537 5.62 2.91 16.26
N LEU A 538 4.34 3.01 16.63
CA LEU A 538 3.57 4.26 16.56
C LEU A 538 4.04 5.37 17.52
N LEU A 539 4.97 5.07 18.41
CA LEU A 539 5.61 6.02 19.32
C LEU A 539 7.06 6.33 18.92
N CYS A 540 7.44 6.02 17.68
CA CYS A 540 8.79 6.20 17.13
C CYS A 540 9.88 5.42 17.90
N ARG A 541 9.54 4.27 18.52
CA ARG A 541 10.49 3.42 19.24
C ARG A 541 10.89 2.23 18.39
N PRO A 542 12.19 1.93 18.25
CA PRO A 542 12.65 0.74 17.55
C PRO A 542 12.05 -0.53 18.16
N THR A 543 11.62 -1.47 17.31
CA THR A 543 10.89 -2.63 17.78
C THR A 543 11.13 -3.89 16.96
N MET A 544 11.06 -5.05 17.62
CA MET A 544 11.04 -6.37 16.99
C MET A 544 9.62 -6.90 16.77
N ASP A 545 8.58 -6.12 17.10
CA ASP A 545 7.19 -6.47 16.82
C ASP A 545 6.95 -6.52 15.30
N MET A 546 6.51 -7.67 14.81
CA MET A 546 6.32 -7.91 13.36
C MET A 546 5.27 -7.02 12.70
N ARG A 547 4.39 -6.39 13.47
CA ARG A 547 3.44 -5.39 12.92
C ARG A 547 4.15 -4.15 12.41
N TYR A 548 5.35 -3.85 12.92
CA TYR A 548 6.14 -2.67 12.62
C TYR A 548 7.52 -3.00 12.01
N ASN A 549 8.07 -4.19 12.33
CA ASN A 549 9.28 -4.76 11.74
C ASN A 549 8.89 -6.05 10.99
N PRO A 550 8.20 -5.92 9.84
CA PRO A 550 7.49 -7.05 9.22
C PRO A 550 8.42 -8.14 8.67
N ASN A 551 9.67 -7.82 8.36
CA ASN A 551 10.66 -8.79 7.92
C ASN A 551 11.39 -9.49 9.08
N GLY A 552 11.38 -8.93 10.29
CA GLY A 552 12.06 -9.47 11.46
C GLY A 552 13.57 -9.20 11.48
N SER A 553 14.00 -8.08 10.88
CA SER A 553 15.42 -7.64 10.85
C SER A 553 15.98 -7.46 12.27
N VAL A 554 17.20 -7.94 12.49
CA VAL A 554 17.89 -7.77 13.76
C VAL A 554 18.02 -6.29 14.11
N LEU A 555 17.84 -5.94 15.40
CA LEU A 555 17.90 -4.59 15.92
C LEU A 555 16.96 -3.60 15.17
N ALA A 556 15.90 -4.10 14.57
CA ALA A 556 14.98 -3.34 13.72
C ALA A 556 15.67 -2.60 12.55
N ILE A 557 16.82 -3.05 12.07
CA ILE A 557 17.57 -2.42 10.99
C ILE A 557 16.74 -2.45 9.70
N GLU A 558 16.48 -1.27 9.14
CA GLU A 558 15.85 -1.08 7.83
C GLU A 558 16.88 -0.77 6.74
N GLY A 559 17.93 -0.01 7.08
CA GLY A 559 18.98 0.36 6.16
C GLY A 559 20.34 0.58 6.84
N ILE A 560 21.42 0.30 6.09
CA ILE A 560 22.80 0.46 6.54
C ILE A 560 23.67 1.15 5.49
N THR A 561 24.81 1.69 5.93
CA THR A 561 25.78 2.37 5.05
C THR A 561 27.14 1.67 5.02
N SER A 562 27.97 2.07 4.05
CA SER A 562 29.43 1.86 4.11
C SER A 562 30.05 2.66 5.27
N PRO A 563 31.32 2.34 5.68
CA PRO A 563 31.97 3.01 6.81
C PRO A 563 32.09 4.52 6.64
N ASP A 564 32.24 5.01 5.41
CA ASP A 564 32.29 6.43 5.06
C ASP A 564 30.91 7.06 4.76
N GLY A 565 29.86 6.24 4.71
CA GLY A 565 28.48 6.67 4.45
C GLY A 565 28.13 6.91 2.99
N ARG A 566 29.04 6.76 2.03
CA ARG A 566 28.80 7.04 0.61
C ARG A 566 27.93 5.99 -0.09
N VAL A 567 28.00 4.75 0.35
CA VAL A 567 27.09 3.70 -0.11
C VAL A 567 25.98 3.53 0.92
N PHE A 568 24.74 3.56 0.47
CA PHE A 568 23.55 3.39 1.32
C PHE A 568 22.63 2.32 0.73
N GLY A 569 22.23 1.37 1.55
CA GLY A 569 21.27 0.34 1.21
C GLY A 569 20.10 0.33 2.19
N LYS A 570 18.87 0.21 1.68
CA LYS A 570 17.64 0.15 2.48
C LYS A 570 16.56 -0.68 1.80
N MET A 571 15.65 -1.25 2.61
CA MET A 571 14.55 -2.06 2.07
C MET A 571 13.35 -1.23 1.63
N GLY A 572 13.08 -0.12 2.28
CA GLY A 572 11.93 0.73 1.98
C GLY A 572 12.12 1.60 0.74
N HIS A 573 11.03 1.74 -0.02
CA HIS A 573 10.96 2.45 -1.29
C HIS A 573 10.68 3.95 -1.10
N SER A 574 11.71 4.73 -0.80
CA SER A 574 11.59 6.20 -0.65
C SER A 574 11.31 6.92 -1.98
N GLU A 575 11.58 6.28 -3.13
CA GLU A 575 11.21 6.76 -4.46
C GLU A 575 9.70 6.73 -4.72
N ARG A 576 8.96 5.90 -3.99
CA ARG A 576 7.50 5.78 -4.11
C ARG A 576 6.80 6.84 -3.26
N SER A 577 7.14 8.10 -3.45
CA SER A 577 6.58 9.25 -2.76
C SER A 577 6.08 10.31 -3.74
N GLY A 578 5.12 11.13 -3.29
CA GLY A 578 4.54 12.22 -4.07
C GLY A 578 3.36 12.87 -3.35
N GLU A 579 2.94 14.05 -3.85
CA GLU A 579 1.76 14.73 -3.32
C GLU A 579 0.52 13.84 -3.40
N GLN A 580 -0.34 13.89 -2.37
CA GLN A 580 -1.61 13.17 -2.32
C GLN A 580 -1.50 11.63 -2.43
N LEU A 581 -0.31 11.04 -2.30
CA LEU A 581 -0.18 9.59 -2.20
C LEU A 581 -0.47 9.12 -0.77
N TYR A 582 -1.07 7.94 -0.67
CA TYR A 582 -1.35 7.27 0.62
C TYR A 582 -2.12 8.17 1.60
N LYS A 583 -3.10 8.96 1.10
CA LYS A 583 -3.89 9.94 1.90
C LYS A 583 -4.53 9.34 3.14
N ASN A 584 -4.93 8.08 3.06
CA ASN A 584 -5.62 7.35 4.11
C ASN A 584 -4.71 6.80 5.21
N VAL A 585 -3.40 7.04 5.16
CA VAL A 585 -2.46 6.67 6.23
C VAL A 585 -1.72 7.91 6.69
N THR A 586 -1.76 8.20 8.00
CA THR A 586 -1.15 9.40 8.58
C THR A 586 0.35 9.21 8.80
N GLY A 587 1.15 10.25 8.55
CA GLY A 587 2.60 10.29 8.72
C GLY A 587 3.30 10.97 7.55
N ASP A 588 4.57 11.35 7.73
CA ASP A 588 5.41 11.91 6.68
C ASP A 588 5.86 10.80 5.73
N LYS A 589 5.54 10.92 4.44
CA LYS A 589 5.87 9.95 3.38
C LYS A 589 7.08 10.38 2.54
N TYR A 590 7.67 11.53 2.88
CA TYR A 590 8.74 12.08 2.10
C TYR A 590 10.07 12.02 2.86
N GLN A 591 10.94 11.09 2.46
CA GLN A 591 12.30 10.97 2.97
C GLN A 591 13.28 11.58 1.96
N PRO A 592 13.94 12.73 2.25
CA PRO A 592 14.70 13.51 1.28
C PRO A 592 16.10 12.92 0.99
N ILE A 593 16.20 11.60 0.77
CA ILE A 593 17.47 10.93 0.50
C ILE A 593 18.03 11.26 -0.88
N PHE A 594 17.17 11.44 -1.88
CA PHE A 594 17.58 11.78 -3.25
C PHE A 594 18.17 13.18 -3.32
N GLU A 595 17.57 14.14 -2.60
CA GLU A 595 18.11 15.48 -2.44
C GLU A 595 19.42 15.48 -1.66
N GLY A 596 19.53 14.65 -0.62
CA GLY A 596 20.78 14.46 0.12
C GLY A 596 21.91 14.03 -0.80
N GLY A 597 21.69 12.97 -1.61
CA GLY A 597 22.67 12.46 -2.56
C GLY A 597 23.03 13.45 -3.67
N VAL A 598 22.03 14.11 -4.28
CA VAL A 598 22.28 15.11 -5.32
C VAL A 598 23.00 16.35 -4.76
N ASN A 599 22.58 16.85 -3.59
CA ASN A 599 23.18 18.02 -2.97
C ASN A 599 24.62 17.78 -2.48
N TYR A 600 25.03 16.53 -2.28
CA TYR A 600 26.42 16.18 -1.98
C TYR A 600 27.39 16.74 -3.01
N PHE A 601 27.01 16.74 -4.31
CA PHE A 601 27.83 17.25 -5.41
C PHE A 601 27.59 18.72 -5.74
N LYS A 602 26.54 19.35 -5.21
CA LYS A 602 26.23 20.75 -5.52
C LYS A 602 27.19 21.72 -4.86
N LEU A 603 27.34 22.89 -5.46
CA LEU A 603 28.19 24.00 -5.00
C LEU A 603 27.68 24.62 -3.69
#